data_858b37a3b7650235fdb10f0f66e834eb
#
_entry.id   858b37a3b7650235fdb10f0f66e834eb
#
_cell.length_a   1.000
_cell.length_b   1.000
_cell.length_c   1.000
_cell.angle_alpha   90.00
_cell.angle_beta   90.00
_cell.angle_gamma   90.00
#
_symmetry.space_group_name_H-M   'P 1'
#
loop_
_entity.id
_entity.type
_entity.pdbx_description
1 polymer ?
#
loop_
_entity_poly.entity_id
_entity_poly.type
_entity_poly.pdbx_seq_one_letter_code
_entity_poly.pdbx_strand_id
1 'polypeptide(L)'
;MTRTQKLGLCTWLPEDPVCLAEVNDNFSRLDTSGARALRQAEAGLIALGGVMAAQAHQGGHAAYSDSIQADAFSDMEQVADYTGVYFLNQCGELLTEGVSDGTVFGNAADNAFNASGISRATQVTQTWVKLFSFYPDAYGTLSTLKLQSVATTGSTTTAVKLAIWDSATRESLLETELATMTRSGGADDPITFNTPFLLDPNRRYDMMLWIESMAASTFTLKSIVFSVTPVIYQEGSVSLNARAIPSGCTHAEILLHASTETAQAALRFDSGEFTALTPTQTVSDKLPGGTRCTLLRFRVDIPENAQTTQLKLTLPSQSCKIYDTALVLL
;
A
#
# COMPACT_ATOMS: atom_id res chain seq x y z
N MET A 1 27.57 56.40 13.46
CA MET A 1 27.29 55.07 12.89
C MET A 1 27.26 54.04 14.00
N THR A 2 26.22 53.22 14.04
CA THR A 2 26.04 52.12 15.02
C THR A 2 25.80 50.79 14.29
N ARG A 3 25.73 49.69 15.01
CA ARG A 3 25.40 48.37 14.43
C ARG A 3 24.19 47.75 15.13
N THR A 4 23.34 47.06 14.37
CA THR A 4 22.21 46.34 14.93
C THR A 4 22.68 45.14 15.75
N GLN A 5 22.01 44.86 16.87
CA GLN A 5 22.42 43.79 17.81
C GLN A 5 22.39 42.39 17.20
N LYS A 6 21.40 42.07 16.38
CA LYS A 6 21.22 40.72 15.85
C LYS A 6 22.05 40.40 14.59
N LEU A 7 22.04 41.30 13.62
CA LEU A 7 22.67 41.05 12.32
C LEU A 7 23.98 41.86 12.14
N GLY A 8 24.28 42.78 13.06
CA GLY A 8 25.46 43.61 12.98
C GLY A 8 25.46 44.57 11.76
N LEU A 9 24.26 44.91 11.25
CA LEU A 9 24.11 45.80 10.11
C LEU A 9 24.48 47.22 10.51
N CYS A 10 25.21 47.93 9.65
CA CYS A 10 25.51 49.35 9.85
C CYS A 10 24.22 50.18 9.77
N THR A 11 24.04 51.05 10.72
CA THR A 11 22.98 52.07 10.74
C THR A 11 23.60 53.44 10.73
N TRP A 12 23.09 54.35 9.90
CA TRP A 12 23.59 55.70 9.73
C TRP A 12 22.65 56.70 10.41
N LEU A 13 23.21 57.72 11.01
CA LEU A 13 22.48 58.90 11.41
C LEU A 13 22.38 59.86 10.21
N PRO A 14 21.45 60.84 10.23
CA PRO A 14 21.27 61.75 9.08
C PRO A 14 22.53 62.51 8.68
N GLU A 15 23.44 62.76 9.62
CA GLU A 15 24.68 63.39 9.44
C GLU A 15 25.86 62.50 9.03
N ASP A 16 25.69 61.18 9.08
CA ASP A 16 26.77 60.25 8.74
C ASP A 16 26.94 60.17 7.21
N PRO A 17 28.16 60.19 6.66
CA PRO A 17 28.39 59.93 5.25
C PRO A 17 28.09 58.43 4.96
N VAL A 18 27.25 58.17 3.95
CA VAL A 18 26.96 56.79 3.51
C VAL A 18 28.14 56.23 2.73
N CYS A 19 28.76 55.20 3.27
CA CYS A 19 29.85 54.50 2.61
C CYS A 19 29.31 53.28 1.83
N LEU A 20 29.60 53.20 0.52
CA LEU A 20 29.15 52.10 -0.36
C LEU A 20 29.63 50.74 0.15
N ALA A 21 30.84 50.67 0.72
CA ALA A 21 31.36 49.43 1.30
C ALA A 21 30.52 48.91 2.47
N GLU A 22 29.99 49.81 3.32
CA GLU A 22 29.11 49.44 4.44
C GLU A 22 27.72 49.05 3.99
N VAL A 23 27.19 49.64 2.92
CA VAL A 23 25.95 49.26 2.28
C VAL A 23 26.08 47.85 1.73
N ASN A 24 27.17 47.55 1.00
CA ASN A 24 27.45 46.24 0.47
C ASN A 24 27.70 45.21 1.58
N ASP A 25 28.37 45.55 2.69
CA ASP A 25 28.52 44.67 3.87
C ASP A 25 27.14 44.32 4.48
N ASN A 26 26.25 45.32 4.59
CA ASN A 26 24.88 45.07 5.06
C ASN A 26 24.11 44.09 4.16
N PHE A 27 24.14 44.27 2.84
CA PHE A 27 23.51 43.35 1.91
C PHE A 27 24.11 41.94 2.00
N SER A 28 25.44 41.82 2.06
CA SER A 28 26.12 40.54 2.23
C SER A 28 25.74 39.83 3.53
N ARG A 29 25.57 40.55 4.64
CA ARG A 29 25.11 40.01 5.92
C ARG A 29 23.67 39.58 5.89
N LEU A 30 22.78 40.33 5.24
CA LEU A 30 21.38 40.00 5.04
C LEU A 30 21.25 38.71 4.20
N ASP A 31 21.98 38.65 3.09
CA ASP A 31 22.00 37.50 2.21
C ASP A 31 22.49 36.23 2.95
N THR A 32 23.61 36.30 3.64
CA THR A 32 24.17 35.20 4.43
C THR A 32 23.20 34.75 5.54
N SER A 33 22.55 35.70 6.21
CA SER A 33 21.62 35.40 7.29
C SER A 33 20.32 34.82 6.76
N GLY A 34 19.84 35.30 5.61
CA GLY A 34 18.68 34.74 4.90
C GLY A 34 18.91 33.32 4.45
N ALA A 35 20.04 33.06 3.80
CA ALA A 35 20.42 31.72 3.36
C ALA A 35 20.60 30.73 4.54
N ARG A 36 21.09 31.21 5.69
CA ARG A 36 21.18 30.38 6.91
C ARG A 36 19.80 30.08 7.49
N ALA A 37 18.90 31.06 7.55
CA ALA A 37 17.55 30.89 8.06
C ALA A 37 16.76 29.89 7.19
N LEU A 38 16.90 30.02 5.87
CA LEU A 38 16.28 29.08 4.92
C LEU A 38 16.75 27.64 5.16
N ARG A 39 18.07 27.41 5.22
CA ARG A 39 18.63 26.07 5.50
C ARG A 39 18.17 25.51 6.85
N GLN A 40 18.00 26.34 7.86
CA GLN A 40 17.48 25.90 9.16
C GLN A 40 16.00 25.51 9.08
N ALA A 41 15.20 26.25 8.31
CA ALA A 41 13.79 25.92 8.08
C ALA A 41 13.64 24.60 7.29
N GLU A 42 14.42 24.41 6.22
CA GLU A 42 14.46 23.15 5.46
C GLU A 42 14.84 21.96 6.35
N ALA A 43 15.91 22.09 7.14
CA ALA A 43 16.32 21.04 8.07
C ALA A 43 15.24 20.73 9.12
N GLY A 44 14.50 21.75 9.57
CA GLY A 44 13.36 21.57 10.47
C GLY A 44 12.21 20.79 9.85
N LEU A 45 11.86 21.09 8.60
CA LEU A 45 10.81 20.37 7.87
C LEU A 45 11.20 18.91 7.59
N ILE A 46 12.45 18.64 7.22
CA ILE A 46 12.96 17.29 7.03
C ILE A 46 12.89 16.49 8.33
N ALA A 47 13.34 17.10 9.46
CA ALA A 47 13.24 16.45 10.77
C ALA A 47 11.77 16.18 11.16
N LEU A 48 10.86 17.09 10.86
CA LEU A 48 9.43 16.92 11.08
C LEU A 48 8.87 15.75 10.24
N GLY A 49 9.29 15.60 8.97
CA GLY A 49 8.94 14.46 8.14
C GLY A 49 9.30 13.13 8.78
N GLY A 50 10.52 13.01 9.32
CA GLY A 50 10.94 11.82 10.07
C GLY A 50 10.11 11.57 11.33
N VAL A 51 9.76 12.62 12.08
CA VAL A 51 8.88 12.50 13.26
C VAL A 51 7.48 12.05 12.86
N MET A 52 6.92 12.57 11.76
CA MET A 52 5.60 12.17 11.27
C MET A 52 5.58 10.70 10.83
N ALA A 53 6.63 10.23 10.14
CA ALA A 53 6.77 8.81 9.79
C ALA A 53 6.83 7.92 11.06
N ALA A 54 7.60 8.32 12.06
CA ALA A 54 7.66 7.62 13.34
C ALA A 54 6.31 7.62 14.09
N GLN A 55 5.55 8.70 14.03
CA GLN A 55 4.21 8.78 14.61
C GLN A 55 3.19 7.91 13.86
N ALA A 56 3.29 7.81 12.54
CA ALA A 56 2.46 6.93 11.74
C ALA A 56 2.62 5.46 12.18
N HIS A 57 3.83 5.02 12.51
CA HIS A 57 4.09 3.70 13.10
C HIS A 57 3.36 3.48 14.41
N GLN A 58 3.28 4.49 15.27
CA GLN A 58 2.63 4.39 16.58
C GLN A 58 1.11 4.50 16.49
N GLY A 59 0.62 5.33 15.59
CA GLY A 59 -0.80 5.60 15.40
C GLY A 59 -1.50 4.65 14.42
N GLY A 60 -0.75 3.93 13.61
CA GLY A 60 -1.32 3.05 12.58
C GLY A 60 -1.97 3.78 11.40
N HIS A 61 -1.67 5.06 11.22
CA HIS A 61 -2.24 5.90 10.16
C HIS A 61 -1.14 6.67 9.43
N ALA A 62 -1.38 6.92 8.14
CA ALA A 62 -0.57 7.86 7.37
C ALA A 62 -0.69 9.27 7.97
N ALA A 63 0.44 9.95 8.13
CA ALA A 63 0.49 11.32 8.61
C ALA A 63 0.93 12.24 7.47
N TYR A 64 0.21 13.34 7.25
CA TYR A 64 0.56 14.30 6.20
C TYR A 64 0.14 15.74 6.54
N SER A 65 0.80 16.65 5.87
CA SER A 65 0.46 18.08 5.84
C SER A 65 0.59 18.58 4.40
N ASP A 66 0.40 19.87 4.14
CA ASP A 66 0.54 20.42 2.78
C ASP A 66 1.91 20.14 2.16
N SER A 67 2.97 20.19 2.96
CA SER A 67 4.37 19.99 2.52
C SER A 67 4.95 18.62 2.87
N ILE A 68 4.24 17.77 3.64
CA ILE A 68 4.77 16.49 4.11
C ILE A 68 3.73 15.41 3.91
N GLN A 69 4.14 14.31 3.29
CA GLN A 69 3.40 13.05 3.26
C GLN A 69 4.26 11.99 3.94
N ALA A 70 3.77 11.41 5.02
CA ALA A 70 4.44 10.30 5.70
C ALA A 70 3.50 9.11 5.79
N ASP A 71 4.03 7.92 5.57
CA ASP A 71 3.25 6.68 5.55
C ASP A 71 4.07 5.55 6.19
N ALA A 72 3.47 4.78 7.06
CA ALA A 72 4.01 3.56 7.66
C ALA A 72 3.30 2.30 7.14
N PHE A 73 2.51 2.42 6.09
CA PHE A 73 1.84 1.31 5.40
C PHE A 73 0.96 0.43 6.30
N SER A 74 0.39 1.02 7.33
CA SER A 74 -0.52 0.33 8.24
C SER A 74 -1.92 0.13 7.66
N ASP A 75 -2.26 0.89 6.64
CA ASP A 75 -3.46 0.79 5.81
C ASP A 75 -3.14 1.11 4.36
N MET A 76 -4.14 1.12 3.50
CA MET A 76 -3.98 1.38 2.07
C MET A 76 -4.55 2.75 1.67
N GLU A 77 -4.88 3.62 2.61
CA GLU A 77 -5.57 4.89 2.31
C GLU A 77 -4.72 5.80 1.41
N GLN A 78 -3.40 5.80 1.60
CA GLN A 78 -2.47 6.60 0.81
C GLN A 78 -1.88 5.85 -0.40
N VAL A 79 -2.30 4.62 -0.64
CA VAL A 79 -1.81 3.80 -1.74
C VAL A 79 -2.67 3.99 -2.98
N ALA A 80 -2.07 4.44 -4.08
CA ALA A 80 -2.73 4.58 -5.36
C ALA A 80 -2.70 3.29 -6.19
N ASP A 81 -1.56 2.59 -6.14
CA ASP A 81 -1.33 1.37 -6.91
C ASP A 81 -0.21 0.53 -6.29
N TYR A 82 -0.27 -0.78 -6.45
CA TYR A 82 0.77 -1.69 -5.96
C TYR A 82 0.82 -2.99 -6.77
N THR A 83 1.98 -3.63 -6.76
CA THR A 83 2.19 -4.93 -7.41
C THR A 83 3.18 -5.75 -6.59
N GLY A 84 2.85 -7.02 -6.33
CA GLY A 84 3.74 -7.96 -5.67
C GLY A 84 4.15 -7.57 -4.25
N VAL A 85 3.35 -6.77 -3.57
CA VAL A 85 3.61 -6.25 -2.23
C VAL A 85 2.54 -6.76 -1.27
N TYR A 86 2.95 -7.11 -0.07
CA TYR A 86 2.08 -7.47 1.03
C TYR A 86 2.17 -6.43 2.15
N PHE A 87 1.02 -5.86 2.53
CA PHE A 87 0.91 -4.94 3.66
C PHE A 87 0.65 -5.74 4.93
N LEU A 88 1.63 -5.81 5.82
CA LEU A 88 1.43 -6.40 7.13
C LEU A 88 0.58 -5.46 7.99
N ASN A 89 -0.73 -5.68 7.95
CA ASN A 89 -1.80 -4.84 8.54
C ASN A 89 -1.65 -4.49 10.04
N GLN A 90 -0.60 -4.87 10.70
CA GLN A 90 -0.39 -4.55 12.11
C GLN A 90 1.01 -4.03 12.41
N CYS A 91 1.92 -4.07 11.47
CA CYS A 91 3.31 -3.71 11.66
C CYS A 91 3.79 -2.57 10.77
N GLY A 92 2.97 -2.11 9.81
CA GLY A 92 3.39 -1.08 8.86
C GLY A 92 4.59 -1.49 8.00
N GLU A 93 4.67 -2.76 7.61
CA GLU A 93 5.77 -3.26 6.78
C GLU A 93 5.28 -3.59 5.38
N LEU A 94 5.99 -3.10 4.37
CA LEU A 94 5.85 -3.58 3.01
C LEU A 94 6.83 -4.73 2.77
N LEU A 95 6.30 -5.86 2.38
CA LEU A 95 7.08 -7.03 2.01
C LEU A 95 6.87 -7.34 0.55
N THR A 96 7.93 -7.73 -0.15
CA THR A 96 7.79 -8.54 -1.35
C THR A 96 7.56 -9.96 -0.89
N GLU A 97 6.38 -10.50 -1.10
CA GLU A 97 6.12 -11.85 -0.69
C GLU A 97 6.65 -12.86 -1.70
N GLY A 98 7.64 -13.63 -1.25
CA GLY A 98 7.92 -14.91 -1.84
C GLY A 98 7.24 -15.97 -1.00
N VAL A 99 6.22 -16.60 -1.55
CA VAL A 99 5.65 -17.80 -0.94
C VAL A 99 6.71 -18.89 -1.01
N SER A 100 7.28 -19.25 0.14
CA SER A 100 8.03 -20.46 0.25
C SER A 100 7.05 -21.63 0.16
N ASP A 101 7.27 -22.49 -0.82
CA ASP A 101 6.66 -23.82 -0.96
C ASP A 101 5.25 -24.03 -0.36
N GLY A 102 4.24 -23.76 -1.13
CA GLY A 102 3.11 -24.67 -1.18
C GLY A 102 1.92 -24.39 -0.30
N THR A 103 1.83 -23.34 0.49
CA THR A 103 0.62 -23.09 1.29
C THR A 103 0.08 -21.69 1.11
N VAL A 104 -0.68 -21.49 0.05
CA VAL A 104 -1.47 -20.26 -0.12
C VAL A 104 -2.73 -20.32 0.75
N PHE A 105 -3.21 -21.49 1.12
CA PHE A 105 -4.38 -21.69 1.98
C PHE A 105 -4.26 -23.01 2.76
N GLY A 106 -4.22 -22.92 4.02
CA GLY A 106 -4.46 -23.87 5.12
C GLY A 106 -4.32 -25.39 4.97
N ASN A 107 -4.01 -25.94 3.81
CA ASN A 107 -3.78 -27.36 3.65
C ASN A 107 -2.62 -27.63 2.69
N ALA A 108 -1.47 -27.98 3.26
CA ALA A 108 -0.19 -28.12 2.57
C ALA A 108 -0.16 -29.23 1.52
N ALA A 109 -1.07 -30.18 1.56
CA ALA A 109 -1.04 -31.35 0.67
C ALA A 109 -1.62 -31.11 -0.72
N ASP A 110 -2.56 -30.16 -0.87
CA ASP A 110 -3.32 -29.99 -2.10
C ASP A 110 -3.33 -28.57 -2.68
N ASN A 111 -2.59 -27.62 -2.10
CA ASN A 111 -2.71 -26.18 -2.41
C ASN A 111 -4.19 -25.73 -2.39
N ALA A 112 -4.95 -26.22 -1.43
CA ALA A 112 -6.38 -26.04 -1.37
C ALA A 112 -6.80 -25.42 -0.06
N PHE A 113 -7.56 -24.34 -0.14
CA PHE A 113 -8.30 -23.79 0.98
C PHE A 113 -9.54 -24.65 1.22
N ASN A 114 -9.67 -25.21 2.40
CA ASN A 114 -10.83 -25.99 2.80
C ASN A 114 -11.64 -25.21 3.85
N ALA A 115 -12.72 -24.59 3.41
CA ALA A 115 -13.70 -23.99 4.29
C ALA A 115 -14.63 -25.09 4.84
N SER A 116 -14.13 -25.88 5.78
CA SER A 116 -14.93 -26.90 6.46
C SER A 116 -15.82 -26.29 7.53
N GLY A 117 -17.01 -26.83 7.73
CA GLY A 117 -17.95 -26.39 8.76
C GLY A 117 -18.93 -25.30 8.34
N ILE A 118 -18.98 -24.93 7.05
CA ILE A 118 -20.03 -24.07 6.51
C ILE A 118 -21.28 -24.92 6.32
N SER A 119 -22.08 -25.03 7.34
CA SER A 119 -23.41 -25.58 7.19
C SER A 119 -24.39 -24.42 7.00
N ARG A 120 -24.86 -24.21 5.77
CA ARG A 120 -25.97 -23.31 5.49
C ARG A 120 -27.09 -24.06 4.82
N ALA A 121 -28.23 -24.06 5.47
CA ALA A 121 -29.50 -24.41 4.85
C ALA A 121 -30.14 -23.10 4.36
N THR A 122 -30.45 -23.04 3.06
CA THR A 122 -31.16 -21.89 2.49
C THR A 122 -32.34 -22.37 1.66
N GLN A 123 -33.41 -21.61 1.73
CA GLN A 123 -34.60 -21.81 0.90
C GLN A 123 -34.79 -20.67 -0.10
N VAL A 124 -33.87 -19.69 -0.07
CA VAL A 124 -33.97 -18.48 -0.88
C VAL A 124 -33.35 -18.74 -2.24
N THR A 125 -34.15 -18.63 -3.30
CA THR A 125 -33.68 -18.69 -4.69
C THR A 125 -33.56 -17.29 -5.28
N GLN A 126 -32.77 -17.16 -6.35
CA GLN A 126 -32.57 -15.92 -7.13
C GLN A 126 -32.10 -14.72 -6.29
N THR A 127 -31.31 -15.00 -5.24
CA THR A 127 -30.69 -14.00 -4.40
C THR A 127 -29.27 -14.44 -4.03
N TRP A 128 -28.31 -13.53 -4.09
CA TRP A 128 -26.95 -13.80 -3.62
C TRP A 128 -26.93 -13.92 -2.10
N VAL A 129 -26.38 -15.01 -1.61
CA VAL A 129 -26.20 -15.28 -0.18
C VAL A 129 -24.72 -15.36 0.10
N LYS A 130 -24.25 -14.56 1.04
CA LYS A 130 -22.87 -14.63 1.52
C LYS A 130 -22.67 -15.90 2.34
N LEU A 131 -21.69 -16.69 1.96
CA LEU A 131 -21.30 -17.90 2.67
C LEU A 131 -20.31 -17.59 3.79
N PHE A 132 -19.21 -16.96 3.45
CA PHE A 132 -18.14 -16.54 4.36
C PHE A 132 -17.28 -15.44 3.73
N SER A 133 -16.45 -14.83 4.56
CA SER A 133 -15.36 -13.95 4.10
C SER A 133 -14.03 -14.63 4.35
N PHE A 134 -13.04 -14.32 3.51
CA PHE A 134 -11.69 -14.83 3.66
C PHE A 134 -10.65 -13.79 3.20
N TYR A 135 -9.44 -13.95 3.76
CA TYR A 135 -8.23 -13.26 3.32
C TYR A 135 -7.31 -14.32 2.76
N PRO A 136 -6.78 -14.18 1.55
CA PRO A 136 -5.67 -14.99 1.09
C PRO A 136 -4.42 -14.72 1.95
N ASP A 137 -3.65 -15.76 2.26
CA ASP A 137 -2.39 -15.61 2.99
C ASP A 137 -1.26 -15.10 2.06
N ALA A 138 -1.43 -15.25 0.74
CA ALA A 138 -0.45 -14.89 -0.27
C ALA A 138 -1.11 -14.71 -1.64
N TYR A 139 -0.35 -14.17 -2.61
CA TYR A 139 -0.80 -14.12 -4.00
C TYR A 139 -0.95 -15.52 -4.59
N GLY A 140 -2.06 -15.76 -5.24
CA GLY A 140 -2.32 -17.03 -5.87
C GLY A 140 -3.37 -16.97 -6.97
N THR A 141 -3.21 -17.79 -7.99
CA THR A 141 -4.20 -17.93 -9.07
C THR A 141 -5.20 -19.01 -8.72
N LEU A 142 -6.43 -18.61 -8.47
CA LEU A 142 -7.55 -19.51 -8.29
C LEU A 142 -7.98 -20.08 -9.65
N SER A 143 -7.97 -21.40 -9.77
CA SER A 143 -8.34 -22.09 -11.01
C SER A 143 -9.66 -22.82 -10.92
N THR A 144 -9.97 -23.45 -9.76
CA THR A 144 -11.20 -24.22 -9.58
C THR A 144 -11.77 -24.06 -8.18
N LEU A 145 -13.08 -24.19 -8.09
CA LEU A 145 -13.80 -24.40 -6.85
C LEU A 145 -14.48 -25.78 -6.87
N LYS A 146 -14.39 -26.51 -5.79
CA LYS A 146 -15.14 -27.73 -5.59
C LYS A 146 -16.13 -27.57 -4.45
N LEU A 147 -17.39 -27.85 -4.72
CA LEU A 147 -18.43 -27.95 -3.69
C LEU A 147 -18.43 -29.38 -3.17
N GLN A 148 -18.11 -29.55 -1.89
CA GLN A 148 -18.12 -30.85 -1.26
C GLN A 148 -19.36 -31.04 -0.40
N SER A 149 -19.90 -32.22 -0.45
CA SER A 149 -20.96 -32.70 0.44
C SER A 149 -22.20 -31.80 0.46
N VAL A 150 -22.78 -31.56 -0.69
CA VAL A 150 -24.10 -30.95 -0.80
C VAL A 150 -25.16 -31.94 -0.41
N ALA A 151 -25.98 -31.61 0.58
CA ALA A 151 -27.15 -32.37 0.96
C ALA A 151 -28.40 -31.57 0.59
N THR A 152 -29.28 -32.18 -0.16
CA THR A 152 -30.64 -31.69 -0.43
C THR A 152 -31.66 -32.61 0.20
N THR A 153 -32.70 -32.03 0.78
CA THR A 153 -33.88 -32.84 1.23
C THR A 153 -34.94 -32.75 0.13
N GLY A 154 -35.32 -33.88 -0.43
CA GLY A 154 -36.31 -33.96 -1.52
C GLY A 154 -35.66 -34.28 -2.87
N SER A 155 -35.92 -33.51 -3.90
CA SER A 155 -35.37 -33.72 -5.24
C SER A 155 -33.86 -33.53 -5.33
N THR A 156 -33.24 -34.09 -6.34
CA THR A 156 -31.81 -34.34 -6.48
C THR A 156 -31.06 -33.27 -7.29
N THR A 157 -31.75 -32.25 -7.79
CA THR A 157 -31.14 -31.30 -8.72
C THR A 157 -31.28 -29.87 -8.21
N THR A 158 -30.17 -29.12 -8.19
CA THR A 158 -30.10 -27.72 -7.81
C THR A 158 -29.19 -26.99 -8.78
N ALA A 159 -29.66 -25.88 -9.34
CA ALA A 159 -28.86 -25.02 -10.21
C ALA A 159 -28.29 -23.85 -9.40
N VAL A 160 -26.96 -23.74 -9.40
CA VAL A 160 -26.22 -22.78 -8.57
C VAL A 160 -25.17 -22.01 -9.36
N LYS A 161 -24.84 -20.81 -8.86
CA LYS A 161 -23.64 -20.06 -9.24
C LYS A 161 -22.87 -19.71 -7.98
N LEU A 162 -21.56 -19.55 -8.13
CA LEU A 162 -20.69 -18.99 -7.11
C LEU A 162 -20.09 -17.68 -7.62
N ALA A 163 -19.85 -16.78 -6.72
CA ALA A 163 -19.13 -15.55 -7.03
C ALA A 163 -18.15 -15.19 -5.92
N ILE A 164 -17.08 -14.49 -6.31
CA ILE A 164 -16.16 -13.83 -5.40
C ILE A 164 -16.42 -12.34 -5.50
N TRP A 165 -16.75 -11.74 -4.39
CA TRP A 165 -16.98 -10.31 -4.30
C TRP A 165 -15.86 -9.66 -3.48
N ASP A 166 -15.52 -8.44 -3.83
CA ASP A 166 -14.74 -7.57 -2.95
C ASP A 166 -15.58 -7.23 -1.72
N SER A 167 -15.06 -7.53 -0.54
CA SER A 167 -15.79 -7.35 0.72
C SER A 167 -16.00 -5.87 1.09
N ALA A 168 -15.13 -4.98 0.61
CA ALA A 168 -15.20 -3.54 0.89
C ALA A 168 -16.14 -2.82 -0.08
N THR A 169 -15.99 -3.04 -1.38
CA THR A 169 -16.80 -2.37 -2.41
C THR A 169 -18.11 -3.08 -2.68
N ARG A 170 -18.21 -4.36 -2.34
CA ARG A 170 -19.32 -5.28 -2.66
C ARG A 170 -19.52 -5.49 -4.16
N GLU A 171 -18.49 -5.29 -4.94
CA GLU A 171 -18.48 -5.57 -6.36
C GLU A 171 -18.20 -7.03 -6.63
N SER A 172 -18.88 -7.61 -7.62
CA SER A 172 -18.58 -8.95 -8.11
C SER A 172 -17.31 -8.92 -8.94
N LEU A 173 -16.27 -9.61 -8.47
CA LEU A 173 -14.99 -9.71 -9.15
C LEU A 173 -14.92 -10.92 -10.08
N LEU A 174 -15.59 -11.98 -9.71
CA LEU A 174 -15.66 -13.21 -10.46
C LEU A 174 -17.00 -13.89 -10.21
N GLU A 175 -17.62 -14.39 -11.27
CA GLU A 175 -18.86 -15.15 -11.22
C GLU A 175 -18.71 -16.43 -12.08
N THR A 176 -19.14 -17.57 -11.56
CA THR A 176 -19.16 -18.81 -12.30
C THR A 176 -20.37 -18.84 -13.24
N GLU A 177 -20.30 -19.67 -14.28
CA GLU A 177 -21.48 -20.07 -15.01
C GLU A 177 -22.43 -20.88 -14.11
N LEU A 178 -23.67 -21.01 -14.57
CA LEU A 178 -24.68 -21.82 -13.88
C LEU A 178 -24.29 -23.29 -13.90
N ALA A 179 -24.13 -23.89 -12.73
CA ALA A 179 -23.83 -25.28 -12.57
C ALA A 179 -25.05 -26.04 -12.02
N THR A 180 -25.41 -27.14 -12.65
CA THR A 180 -26.45 -28.02 -12.16
C THR A 180 -25.83 -29.11 -11.29
N MET A 181 -26.17 -29.12 -10.02
CA MET A 181 -25.69 -30.08 -9.06
C MET A 181 -26.73 -31.17 -8.86
N THR A 182 -26.30 -32.42 -9.01
CA THR A 182 -27.16 -33.60 -8.80
C THR A 182 -26.68 -34.35 -7.54
N ARG A 183 -27.54 -34.60 -6.60
CA ARG A 183 -27.20 -35.38 -5.41
C ARG A 183 -26.78 -36.79 -5.78
N SER A 184 -25.50 -37.05 -5.77
CA SER A 184 -24.96 -38.41 -5.63
C SER A 184 -24.21 -38.49 -4.32
N GLY A 185 -24.55 -39.37 -3.44
CA GLY A 185 -24.07 -39.42 -2.06
C GLY A 185 -22.54 -39.33 -1.92
N GLY A 186 -22.01 -38.14 -1.76
CA GLY A 186 -20.63 -37.87 -1.45
C GLY A 186 -19.69 -37.60 -2.63
N ALA A 187 -20.20 -37.40 -3.85
CA ALA A 187 -19.36 -36.99 -4.96
C ALA A 187 -19.05 -35.47 -4.90
N ASP A 188 -17.79 -35.11 -5.15
CA ASP A 188 -17.36 -33.74 -5.31
C ASP A 188 -17.85 -33.24 -6.67
N ASP A 189 -18.62 -32.16 -6.68
CA ASP A 189 -19.04 -31.50 -7.92
C ASP A 189 -18.10 -30.28 -8.17
N PRO A 190 -17.13 -30.42 -9.10
CA PRO A 190 -16.23 -29.31 -9.41
C PRO A 190 -16.96 -28.24 -10.22
N ILE A 191 -16.83 -27.01 -9.78
CA ILE A 191 -17.18 -25.83 -10.58
C ILE A 191 -15.86 -25.21 -11.03
N THR A 192 -15.65 -25.19 -12.33
CA THR A 192 -14.42 -24.60 -12.91
C THR A 192 -14.68 -23.17 -13.33
N PHE A 193 -13.76 -22.28 -12.99
CA PHE A 193 -13.78 -20.93 -13.52
C PHE A 193 -13.22 -20.92 -14.93
N ASN A 194 -13.90 -20.25 -15.85
CA ASN A 194 -13.43 -20.09 -17.23
C ASN A 194 -12.20 -19.19 -17.32
N THR A 195 -12.02 -18.29 -16.36
CA THR A 195 -10.89 -17.38 -16.29
C THR A 195 -10.20 -17.53 -14.94
N PRO A 196 -8.90 -17.82 -14.89
CA PRO A 196 -8.15 -17.81 -13.64
C PRO A 196 -8.26 -16.44 -12.96
N PHE A 197 -8.45 -16.44 -11.65
CA PHE A 197 -8.60 -15.24 -10.84
C PHE A 197 -7.42 -15.07 -9.89
N LEU A 198 -6.74 -13.92 -9.98
CA LEU A 198 -5.63 -13.62 -9.08
C LEU A 198 -6.19 -13.16 -7.72
N LEU A 199 -5.91 -13.94 -6.70
CA LEU A 199 -6.16 -13.61 -5.31
C LEU A 199 -5.03 -12.73 -4.77
N ASP A 200 -5.41 -11.65 -4.11
CA ASP A 200 -4.53 -10.63 -3.54
C ASP A 200 -4.60 -10.70 -2.00
N PRO A 201 -3.50 -10.94 -1.28
CA PRO A 201 -3.49 -11.05 0.18
C PRO A 201 -3.87 -9.74 0.89
N ASN A 202 -3.81 -8.61 0.19
CA ASN A 202 -4.19 -7.31 0.75
C ASN A 202 -5.70 -7.05 0.69
N ARG A 203 -6.48 -7.96 0.08
CA ARG A 203 -7.92 -7.81 -0.08
C ARG A 203 -8.70 -8.86 0.69
N ARG A 204 -9.82 -8.43 1.22
CA ARG A 204 -10.82 -9.32 1.79
C ARG A 204 -11.86 -9.65 0.74
N TYR A 205 -12.16 -10.94 0.62
CA TYR A 205 -13.14 -11.45 -0.33
C TYR A 205 -14.34 -12.05 0.38
N ASP A 206 -15.50 -11.93 -0.25
CA ASP A 206 -16.73 -12.59 0.15
C ASP A 206 -17.05 -13.70 -0.85
N MET A 207 -17.19 -14.95 -0.37
CA MET A 207 -17.72 -16.03 -1.17
C MET A 207 -19.24 -15.95 -1.17
N MET A 208 -19.81 -15.87 -2.37
CA MET A 208 -21.24 -15.72 -2.58
C MET A 208 -21.80 -16.94 -3.28
N LEU A 209 -23.01 -17.32 -2.90
CA LEU A 209 -23.79 -18.40 -3.52
C LEU A 209 -25.09 -17.81 -4.08
N TRP A 210 -25.41 -18.15 -5.30
CA TRP A 210 -26.73 -17.92 -5.88
C TRP A 210 -27.36 -19.25 -6.27
N ILE A 211 -28.58 -19.46 -5.83
CA ILE A 211 -29.41 -20.63 -6.19
C ILE A 211 -30.45 -20.12 -7.18
N GLU A 212 -30.35 -20.54 -8.43
CA GLU A 212 -31.31 -20.16 -9.46
C GLU A 212 -32.63 -20.91 -9.32
N SER A 213 -32.54 -22.23 -9.19
CA SER A 213 -33.71 -23.10 -9.01
C SER A 213 -33.38 -24.19 -8.04
N MET A 214 -34.34 -24.56 -7.25
CA MET A 214 -34.25 -25.60 -6.26
C MET A 214 -35.48 -26.45 -6.33
N ALA A 215 -35.29 -27.72 -6.74
CA ALA A 215 -36.37 -28.70 -6.72
C ALA A 215 -36.61 -29.32 -5.33
N ALA A 216 -35.74 -28.98 -4.36
CA ALA A 216 -35.79 -29.41 -2.97
C ALA A 216 -36.19 -28.28 -2.03
N SER A 217 -36.68 -28.61 -0.85
CA SER A 217 -37.04 -27.61 0.17
C SER A 217 -35.84 -26.94 0.86
N THR A 218 -34.67 -27.60 0.83
CA THR A 218 -33.44 -27.07 1.47
C THR A 218 -32.20 -27.49 0.67
N PHE A 219 -31.24 -26.56 0.64
CA PHE A 219 -29.89 -26.77 0.13
C PHE A 219 -28.90 -26.60 1.27
N THR A 220 -28.07 -27.59 1.52
CA THR A 220 -27.05 -27.56 2.58
C THR A 220 -25.68 -27.76 1.98
N LEU A 221 -24.85 -26.74 2.08
CA LEU A 221 -23.44 -26.76 1.70
C LEU A 221 -22.58 -27.11 2.92
N LYS A 222 -21.71 -28.10 2.83
CA LYS A 222 -20.85 -28.54 3.93
C LYS A 222 -19.43 -27.97 3.82
N SER A 223 -18.87 -27.93 2.61
CA SER A 223 -17.55 -27.33 2.41
C SER A 223 -17.35 -26.83 0.98
N ILE A 224 -16.39 -25.91 0.82
CA ILE A 224 -15.87 -25.47 -0.47
C ILE A 224 -14.35 -25.66 -0.44
N VAL A 225 -13.80 -26.24 -1.49
CA VAL A 225 -12.36 -26.40 -1.68
C VAL A 225 -11.91 -25.56 -2.85
N PHE A 226 -10.90 -24.72 -2.62
CA PHE A 226 -10.27 -23.88 -3.62
C PHE A 226 -9.02 -24.59 -4.15
N SER A 227 -8.85 -24.65 -5.46
CA SER A 227 -7.56 -25.02 -6.06
C SER A 227 -6.84 -23.75 -6.49
N VAL A 228 -5.72 -23.47 -5.84
CA VAL A 228 -4.95 -22.24 -6.03
C VAL A 228 -3.52 -22.59 -6.40
N THR A 229 -2.99 -21.93 -7.42
CA THR A 229 -1.58 -22.01 -7.78
C THR A 229 -0.86 -20.77 -7.21
N PRO A 230 0.19 -20.93 -6.40
CA PRO A 230 0.96 -19.80 -5.86
C PRO A 230 1.53 -18.91 -6.96
N VAL A 231 1.47 -17.59 -6.74
CA VAL A 231 2.12 -16.59 -7.59
C VAL A 231 3.23 -15.95 -6.79
N ILE A 232 4.46 -16.06 -7.30
CA ILE A 232 5.66 -15.54 -6.63
C ILE A 232 6.13 -14.31 -7.39
N TYR A 233 6.22 -13.18 -6.69
CA TYR A 233 6.84 -11.96 -7.21
C TYR A 233 8.30 -11.90 -6.77
N GLN A 234 9.19 -11.58 -7.70
CA GLN A 234 10.63 -11.39 -7.41
C GLN A 234 10.91 -9.98 -6.91
N GLU A 235 10.11 -9.03 -7.33
CA GLU A 235 10.15 -7.63 -6.93
C GLU A 235 8.73 -7.13 -6.64
N GLY A 236 8.62 -6.11 -5.82
CA GLY A 236 7.35 -5.45 -5.54
C GLY A 236 7.45 -3.95 -5.67
N SER A 237 6.34 -3.29 -5.90
CA SER A 237 6.28 -1.84 -5.93
C SER A 237 4.98 -1.31 -5.35
N VAL A 238 5.04 -0.11 -4.79
CA VAL A 238 3.91 0.65 -4.31
C VAL A 238 4.04 2.09 -4.77
N SER A 239 2.94 2.67 -5.25
CA SER A 239 2.84 4.09 -5.56
C SER A 239 1.87 4.74 -4.59
N LEU A 240 2.29 5.83 -3.96
CA LEU A 240 1.42 6.62 -3.10
C LEU A 240 0.49 7.52 -3.93
N ASN A 241 -0.56 8.03 -3.31
CA ASN A 241 -1.44 9.00 -3.96
C ASN A 241 -0.67 10.25 -4.38
N ALA A 242 -1.02 10.76 -5.56
CA ALA A 242 -0.45 12.01 -6.04
C ALA A 242 -0.83 13.18 -5.12
N ARG A 243 0.09 14.12 -4.95
CA ARG A 243 -0.09 15.31 -4.11
C ARG A 243 0.16 16.59 -4.87
N ALA A 244 -0.58 17.62 -4.51
CA ALA A 244 -0.31 18.98 -4.97
C ALA A 244 1.04 19.46 -4.41
N ILE A 245 1.78 20.20 -5.22
CA ILE A 245 3.02 20.86 -4.83
C ILE A 245 2.67 22.26 -4.33
N PRO A 246 2.96 22.61 -3.06
CA PRO A 246 2.75 23.97 -2.58
C PRO A 246 3.58 24.99 -3.37
N SER A 247 3.06 26.19 -3.53
CA SER A 247 3.76 27.25 -4.22
C SER A 247 5.06 27.61 -3.51
N GLY A 248 6.12 27.79 -4.28
CA GLY A 248 7.44 28.14 -3.78
C GLY A 248 8.34 26.96 -3.42
N CYS A 249 7.86 25.73 -3.46
CA CYS A 249 8.71 24.57 -3.33
C CYS A 249 9.62 24.43 -4.56
N THR A 250 10.91 24.21 -4.32
CA THR A 250 11.94 24.10 -5.35
C THR A 250 12.56 22.71 -5.42
N HIS A 251 12.43 21.93 -4.36
CA HIS A 251 12.94 20.57 -4.31
C HIS A 251 12.12 19.69 -3.36
N ALA A 252 12.27 18.38 -3.53
CA ALA A 252 11.68 17.37 -2.67
C ALA A 252 12.77 16.54 -1.99
N GLU A 253 12.55 16.21 -0.73
CA GLU A 253 13.36 15.24 0.03
C GLU A 253 12.51 14.03 0.35
N ILE A 254 13.08 12.83 0.18
CA ILE A 254 12.43 11.57 0.55
C ILE A 254 13.28 10.90 1.61
N LEU A 255 12.64 10.54 2.71
CA LEU A 255 13.18 9.69 3.76
C LEU A 255 12.52 8.31 3.62
N LEU A 256 13.31 7.25 3.57
CA LEU A 256 12.84 5.89 3.38
C LEU A 256 13.54 4.96 4.36
N HIS A 257 12.80 4.38 5.30
CA HIS A 257 13.33 3.34 6.18
C HIS A 257 13.07 1.96 5.58
N ALA A 258 14.15 1.24 5.33
CA ALA A 258 14.10 -0.09 4.75
C ALA A 258 15.01 -1.09 5.50
N SER A 259 14.78 -2.38 5.31
CA SER A 259 15.63 -3.43 5.89
C SER A 259 17.01 -3.49 5.23
N THR A 260 17.13 -3.00 4.01
CA THR A 260 18.35 -3.02 3.20
C THR A 260 18.51 -1.70 2.42
N GLU A 261 19.73 -1.41 2.00
CA GLU A 261 20.05 -0.26 1.15
C GLU A 261 19.60 -0.41 -0.31
N THR A 262 19.05 -1.57 -0.68
CA THR A 262 18.63 -1.87 -2.06
C THR A 262 17.23 -1.36 -2.39
N ALA A 263 16.43 -0.93 -1.39
CA ALA A 263 15.15 -0.31 -1.63
C ALA A 263 15.31 0.94 -2.51
N GLN A 264 14.35 1.15 -3.41
CA GLN A 264 14.43 2.22 -4.41
C GLN A 264 13.26 3.16 -4.29
N ALA A 265 13.50 4.41 -4.65
CA ALA A 265 12.46 5.43 -4.78
C ALA A 265 12.50 6.03 -6.18
N ALA A 266 11.33 6.39 -6.69
CA ALA A 266 11.15 7.13 -7.92
C ALA A 266 10.07 8.19 -7.73
N LEU A 267 10.23 9.33 -8.35
CA LEU A 267 9.23 10.39 -8.38
C LEU A 267 8.76 10.64 -9.81
N ARG A 268 7.50 10.99 -9.93
CA ARG A 268 6.98 11.63 -11.14
C ARG A 268 6.35 12.97 -10.79
N PHE A 269 6.40 13.87 -11.74
CA PHE A 269 5.73 15.15 -11.67
C PHE A 269 4.62 15.18 -12.71
N ASP A 270 3.45 15.63 -12.30
CA ASP A 270 2.22 15.67 -13.10
C ASP A 270 1.90 14.30 -13.75
N SER A 271 1.66 14.27 -15.06
CA SER A 271 1.39 13.04 -15.82
C SER A 271 2.66 12.41 -16.43
N GLY A 272 3.85 12.85 -16.00
CA GLY A 272 5.12 12.33 -16.51
C GLY A 272 5.41 10.89 -16.08
N GLU A 273 6.53 10.35 -16.54
CA GLU A 273 7.00 9.03 -16.13
C GLU A 273 7.71 9.08 -14.77
N PHE A 274 7.74 7.95 -14.08
CA PHE A 274 8.53 7.83 -12.85
C PHE A 274 10.03 7.84 -13.16
N THR A 275 10.72 8.78 -12.55
CA THR A 275 12.18 8.90 -12.63
C THR A 275 12.81 8.27 -11.39
N ALA A 276 13.64 7.25 -11.58
CA ALA A 276 14.37 6.61 -10.49
C ALA A 276 15.36 7.59 -9.85
N LEU A 277 15.44 7.55 -8.53
CA LEU A 277 16.29 8.43 -7.74
C LEU A 277 17.51 7.67 -7.20
N THR A 278 18.63 8.38 -7.09
CA THR A 278 19.83 7.86 -6.40
C THR A 278 19.86 8.40 -4.97
N PRO A 279 20.09 7.55 -3.95
CA PRO A 279 20.21 8.03 -2.59
C PRO A 279 21.36 9.05 -2.45
N THR A 280 21.08 10.18 -1.84
CA THR A 280 22.09 11.20 -1.48
C THR A 280 22.78 10.85 -0.18
N GLN A 281 22.14 10.03 0.66
CA GLN A 281 22.66 9.57 1.94
C GLN A 281 22.08 8.20 2.28
N THR A 282 22.92 7.33 2.86
CA THR A 282 22.53 6.01 3.41
C THR A 282 23.12 5.89 4.81
N VAL A 283 22.27 5.67 5.81
CA VAL A 283 22.67 5.62 7.23
C VAL A 283 21.98 4.46 7.93
N SER A 284 22.72 3.77 8.79
CA SER A 284 22.12 2.80 9.72
C SER A 284 21.28 3.53 10.77
N ASP A 285 20.05 3.12 10.95
CA ASP A 285 19.08 3.73 11.85
C ASP A 285 18.28 2.68 12.64
N LYS A 286 17.36 3.13 13.47
CA LYS A 286 16.44 2.30 14.24
C LYS A 286 15.06 2.90 14.24
N LEU A 287 14.08 2.05 14.00
CA LEU A 287 12.67 2.41 14.19
C LEU A 287 12.33 2.66 15.67
N PRO A 288 11.23 3.33 15.97
CA PRO A 288 10.79 3.59 17.35
C PRO A 288 10.72 2.33 18.24
N GLY A 289 10.42 1.15 17.65
CA GLY A 289 10.41 -0.15 18.33
C GLY A 289 11.80 -0.80 18.52
N GLY A 290 12.89 -0.13 18.12
CA GLY A 290 14.25 -0.62 18.24
C GLY A 290 14.72 -1.54 17.11
N THR A 291 13.87 -1.84 16.13
CA THR A 291 14.22 -2.61 14.93
C THR A 291 15.30 -1.85 14.14
N ARG A 292 16.39 -2.55 13.81
CA ARG A 292 17.44 -1.97 12.96
C ARG A 292 16.96 -1.84 11.53
N CYS A 293 17.22 -0.69 10.93
CA CYS A 293 16.88 -0.39 9.56
C CYS A 293 17.99 0.43 8.90
N THR A 294 17.83 0.69 7.62
CA THR A 294 18.63 1.63 6.85
C THR A 294 17.74 2.81 6.47
N LEU A 295 18.16 4.02 6.81
CA LEU A 295 17.57 5.24 6.30
C LEU A 295 18.24 5.60 4.98
N LEU A 296 17.46 5.63 3.93
CA LEU A 296 17.81 6.13 2.60
C LEU A 296 17.21 7.52 2.44
N ARG A 297 18.02 8.48 2.04
CA ARG A 297 17.59 9.83 1.77
C ARG A 297 17.82 10.18 0.30
N PHE A 298 16.82 10.76 -0.33
CA PHE A 298 16.87 11.17 -1.73
C PHE A 298 16.50 12.64 -1.81
N ARG A 299 17.08 13.33 -2.79
CA ARG A 299 16.76 14.73 -3.10
C ARG A 299 16.58 14.88 -4.60
N VAL A 300 15.58 15.65 -4.99
CA VAL A 300 15.28 15.96 -6.39
C VAL A 300 14.76 17.38 -6.52
N ASP A 301 15.19 18.07 -7.55
CA ASP A 301 14.68 19.42 -7.87
C ASP A 301 13.28 19.29 -8.50
N ILE A 302 12.37 20.16 -8.09
CA ILE A 302 11.01 20.23 -8.62
C ILE A 302 11.04 21.09 -9.89
N PRO A 303 10.50 20.62 -11.02
CA PRO A 303 10.37 21.43 -12.23
C PRO A 303 9.51 22.68 -11.98
N GLU A 304 9.91 23.83 -12.55
CA GLU A 304 9.28 25.14 -12.26
C GLU A 304 7.77 25.21 -12.38
N ASN A 305 7.15 24.40 -13.24
CA ASN A 305 5.70 24.44 -13.48
C ASN A 305 4.96 23.19 -12.98
N ALA A 306 5.64 22.31 -12.25
CA ALA A 306 5.03 21.11 -11.73
C ALA A 306 3.95 21.44 -10.69
N GLN A 307 2.76 20.86 -10.85
CA GLN A 307 1.62 21.08 -9.98
C GLN A 307 1.41 19.94 -9.00
N THR A 308 1.79 18.73 -9.40
CA THR A 308 1.62 17.51 -8.59
C THR A 308 2.89 16.67 -8.60
N THR A 309 3.04 15.86 -7.56
CA THR A 309 4.09 14.84 -7.48
C THR A 309 3.51 13.55 -6.96
N GLN A 310 4.12 12.43 -7.36
CA GLN A 310 3.76 11.10 -6.86
C GLN A 310 5.02 10.28 -6.59
N LEU A 311 5.07 9.67 -5.41
CA LEU A 311 6.16 8.80 -4.98
C LEU A 311 5.84 7.34 -5.33
N LYS A 312 6.82 6.64 -5.91
CA LYS A 312 6.83 5.20 -6.11
C LYS A 312 8.03 4.59 -5.38
N LEU A 313 7.77 3.55 -4.61
CA LEU A 313 8.79 2.77 -3.91
C LEU A 313 8.88 1.38 -4.55
N THR A 314 10.09 0.85 -4.64
CA THR A 314 10.33 -0.49 -5.20
C THR A 314 11.16 -1.33 -4.24
N LEU A 315 10.70 -2.56 -4.02
CA LEU A 315 11.36 -3.61 -3.27
C LEU A 315 12.00 -4.56 -4.30
N PRO A 316 13.30 -4.50 -4.55
CA PRO A 316 13.94 -5.23 -5.64
C PRO A 316 14.16 -6.73 -5.35
N SER A 317 13.82 -7.19 -4.16
CA SER A 317 13.95 -8.59 -3.78
C SER A 317 13.02 -8.94 -2.62
N GLN A 318 12.77 -10.24 -2.45
CA GLN A 318 11.95 -10.79 -1.35
C GLN A 318 12.52 -10.53 0.04
N SER A 319 13.81 -10.25 0.17
CA SER A 319 14.45 -9.90 1.44
C SER A 319 14.35 -8.43 1.81
N CYS A 320 13.89 -7.59 0.86
CA CYS A 320 13.72 -6.18 1.09
C CYS A 320 12.38 -5.90 1.76
N LYS A 321 12.41 -5.16 2.86
CA LYS A 321 11.23 -4.62 3.55
C LYS A 321 11.32 -3.10 3.54
N ILE A 322 10.19 -2.45 3.38
CA ILE A 322 10.05 -1.01 3.61
C ILE A 322 9.16 -0.83 4.83
N TYR A 323 9.63 -0.04 5.78
CA TYR A 323 8.95 0.19 7.04
C TYR A 323 8.09 1.46 7.03
N ASP A 324 8.67 2.54 6.53
CA ASP A 324 7.98 3.82 6.39
C ASP A 324 8.67 4.70 5.34
N THR A 325 7.99 5.77 4.98
CA THR A 325 8.53 6.81 4.13
C THR A 325 7.98 8.18 4.51
N ALA A 326 8.75 9.22 4.24
CA ALA A 326 8.28 10.60 4.24
C ALA A 326 8.75 11.33 2.98
N LEU A 327 7.81 11.95 2.26
CA LEU A 327 8.05 12.90 1.18
C LEU A 327 7.87 14.30 1.73
N VAL A 328 8.89 15.13 1.65
CA VAL A 328 8.91 16.51 2.14
C VAL A 328 9.14 17.44 0.96
N LEU A 329 8.22 18.38 0.73
CA LEU A 329 8.28 19.40 -0.33
C LEU A 329 8.82 20.71 0.26
N LEU A 330 9.90 21.25 -0.32
CA LEU A 330 10.72 22.34 0.23
C LEU A 330 10.92 23.46 -0.79
#